data_956516f35a86d323607bbe6141bf795d
#
_entry.id   956516f35a86d323607bbe6141bf795d
#
_cell.length_a   1.000
_cell.length_b   1.000
_cell.length_c   1.000
_cell.angle_alpha   90.00
_cell.angle_beta   90.00
_cell.angle_gamma   90.00
#
_symmetry.space_group_name_H-M   'P 1'
#
loop_
_entity.id
_entity.type
_entity.pdbx_description
1 polymer ?
#
loop_
_entity_poly.entity_id
_entity_poly.type
_entity_poly.pdbx_seq_one_letter_code
_entity_poly.pdbx_strand_id
1 'polypeptide(L)'
;RYADKCGNWQSQVFSSSFPHLAKPTLDMMLRWHQKDAVSEKEIVRNDAVYNEQRNRNPFIDYPELVDLIFGDRTDEPFNPDGSEHPYLISPLSGSTINIGTTLFNHSVSNNILIQGKNIENDLTLTLSGTDATLFSLSETIVSASDINDGKQITVTYLPTEVGLNNATLTISGKDLAYSTQVTLTGKAIDGFAALDPINITSNSFTAQWSAANGAT
;
A
#
# COMPACT_ATOMS: atom_id res chain seq x y z
N ARG A 1 10.44 33.88 -0.68
CA ARG A 1 9.49 34.68 0.14
C ARG A 1 9.87 34.71 1.63
N TYR A 2 10.40 33.63 2.20
CA TYR A 2 10.87 33.61 3.60
C TYR A 2 12.25 34.24 3.75
N ALA A 3 13.15 34.05 2.79
CA ALA A 3 14.49 34.60 2.79
C ALA A 3 14.50 36.13 2.89
N ASP A 4 13.61 36.80 2.19
CA ASP A 4 13.46 38.27 2.19
C ASP A 4 13.01 38.85 3.53
N LYS A 5 12.48 38.00 4.43
CA LYS A 5 11.97 38.39 5.75
C LYS A 5 12.92 38.09 6.91
N CYS A 6 14.01 37.35 6.63
CA CYS A 6 14.92 36.87 7.67
C CYS A 6 16.01 37.87 8.06
N GLY A 7 16.11 39.03 7.41
CA GLY A 7 17.08 40.07 7.76
C GLY A 7 18.53 39.57 7.84
N ASN A 8 19.23 39.87 8.94
CA ASN A 8 20.63 39.48 9.14
C ASN A 8 20.85 37.95 9.24
N TRP A 9 19.84 37.14 9.37
CA TRP A 9 19.93 35.66 9.41
C TRP A 9 20.09 35.04 8.02
N GLN A 10 19.79 35.81 6.97
CA GLN A 10 19.83 35.31 5.61
C GLN A 10 21.20 34.74 5.24
N SER A 11 22.30 35.44 5.59
CA SER A 11 23.66 34.97 5.32
C SER A 11 24.14 33.82 6.20
N GLN A 12 23.46 33.55 7.32
CA GLN A 12 23.78 32.42 8.19
C GLN A 12 23.09 31.12 7.78
N VAL A 13 21.95 31.24 7.10
CA VAL A 13 21.12 30.09 6.69
C VAL A 13 21.26 29.81 5.21
N PHE A 14 21.39 30.85 4.38
CA PHE A 14 21.40 30.74 2.92
C PHE A 14 22.73 31.15 2.30
N SER A 15 23.03 30.61 1.13
CA SER A 15 24.18 30.90 0.28
C SER A 15 23.71 31.37 -1.09
N SER A 16 24.52 32.15 -1.80
CA SER A 16 24.27 32.56 -3.18
C SER A 16 24.56 31.48 -4.21
N SER A 17 25.35 30.46 -3.82
CA SER A 17 25.69 29.31 -4.69
C SER A 17 24.94 28.07 -4.26
N PHE A 18 24.78 27.12 -5.20
CA PHE A 18 24.20 25.81 -4.90
C PHE A 18 24.92 25.15 -3.70
N PRO A 19 24.20 24.50 -2.80
CA PRO A 19 22.76 24.23 -2.78
C PRO A 19 21.91 25.35 -2.18
N HIS A 20 22.38 26.58 -2.18
CA HIS A 20 21.74 27.78 -1.63
C HIS A 20 21.53 27.75 -0.10
N LEU A 21 22.24 26.84 0.57
CA LEU A 21 22.33 26.76 2.03
C LEU A 21 23.73 27.12 2.48
N ALA A 22 23.85 27.88 3.57
CA ALA A 22 25.13 28.13 4.20
C ALA A 22 25.70 26.82 4.78
N LYS A 23 27.02 26.62 4.67
CA LYS A 23 27.67 25.36 5.05
C LYS A 23 27.26 24.83 6.46
N PRO A 24 27.19 25.65 7.53
CA PRO A 24 26.77 25.15 8.84
C PRO A 24 25.36 24.61 8.85
N THR A 25 24.46 25.23 8.07
CA THR A 25 23.07 24.79 7.93
C THR A 25 22.98 23.47 7.15
N LEU A 26 23.71 23.38 6.04
CA LEU A 26 23.80 22.16 5.26
C LEU A 26 24.34 20.99 6.08
N ASP A 27 25.46 21.18 6.77
CA ASP A 27 26.10 20.17 7.63
C ASP A 27 25.15 19.70 8.75
N MET A 28 24.34 20.61 9.29
CA MET A 28 23.34 20.27 10.29
C MET A 28 22.22 19.42 9.68
N MET A 29 21.70 19.77 8.49
CA MET A 29 20.63 19.03 7.82
C MET A 29 21.10 17.65 7.39
N LEU A 30 22.32 17.51 6.87
CA LEU A 30 22.92 16.21 6.52
C LEU A 30 23.03 15.30 7.76
N ARG A 31 23.48 15.84 8.90
CA ARG A 31 23.53 15.09 10.16
C ARG A 31 22.15 14.67 10.66
N TRP A 32 21.12 15.48 10.44
CA TRP A 32 19.74 15.09 10.77
C TRP A 32 19.26 13.99 9.86
N HIS A 33 19.46 14.13 8.57
CA HIS A 33 19.12 13.09 7.61
C HIS A 33 19.73 11.71 7.95
N GLN A 34 21.01 11.69 8.35
CA GLN A 34 21.70 10.45 8.75
C GLN A 34 21.15 9.83 10.05
N LYS A 35 20.54 10.66 10.93
CA LYS A 35 19.98 10.20 12.22
C LYS A 35 18.50 9.86 12.17
N ASP A 36 17.80 10.40 11.22
CA ASP A 36 16.35 10.29 11.07
C ASP A 36 16.07 9.55 9.74
N ALA A 37 16.10 8.23 9.81
CA ALA A 37 15.79 7.39 8.65
C ALA A 37 14.32 7.57 8.25
N VAL A 38 14.03 7.36 6.96
CA VAL A 38 12.68 7.42 6.42
C VAL A 38 11.75 6.50 7.21
N SER A 39 10.70 7.05 7.77
CA SER A 39 9.73 6.33 8.60
C SER A 39 8.61 5.71 7.76
N GLU A 40 7.95 4.69 8.29
CA GLU A 40 6.75 4.09 7.67
C GLU A 40 5.67 5.14 7.36
N LYS A 41 5.48 6.10 8.26
CA LYS A 41 4.52 7.20 8.07
C LYS A 41 4.83 8.04 6.82
N GLU A 42 6.11 8.29 6.56
CA GLU A 42 6.54 9.04 5.38
C GLU A 42 6.34 8.24 4.09
N ILE A 43 6.59 6.94 4.13
CA ILE A 43 6.33 6.03 3.00
C ILE A 43 4.84 6.01 2.67
N VAL A 44 3.98 5.75 3.66
CA VAL A 44 2.52 5.74 3.48
C VAL A 44 2.01 7.09 2.96
N ARG A 45 2.56 8.20 3.47
CA ARG A 45 2.23 9.53 2.97
C ARG A 45 2.67 9.73 1.52
N ASN A 46 3.86 9.27 1.16
CA ASN A 46 4.40 9.36 -0.20
C ASN A 46 3.51 8.57 -1.19
N ASP A 47 3.04 7.39 -0.78
CA ASP A 47 2.09 6.58 -1.56
C ASP A 47 0.74 7.28 -1.73
N ALA A 48 0.21 7.86 -0.66
CA ALA A 48 -1.04 8.62 -0.70
C ALA A 48 -0.93 9.84 -1.64
N VAL A 49 0.18 10.58 -1.58
CA VAL A 49 0.45 11.71 -2.48
C VAL A 49 0.56 11.24 -3.93
N TYR A 50 1.22 10.09 -4.18
CA TYR A 50 1.29 9.53 -5.53
C TYR A 50 -0.08 9.20 -6.11
N ASN A 51 -0.99 8.65 -5.31
CA ASN A 51 -2.34 8.34 -5.76
C ASN A 51 -3.11 9.58 -6.25
N GLU A 52 -2.88 10.73 -5.64
CA GLU A 52 -3.53 12.00 -5.99
C GLU A 52 -2.78 12.77 -7.10
N GLN A 53 -1.47 12.89 -6.97
CA GLN A 53 -0.65 13.80 -7.79
C GLN A 53 0.16 13.08 -8.88
N ARG A 54 0.24 11.75 -8.85
CA ARG A 54 1.03 10.91 -9.77
C ARG A 54 2.52 11.24 -9.78
N ASN A 55 3.04 11.83 -8.71
CA ASN A 55 4.45 12.03 -8.46
C ASN A 55 4.79 11.61 -7.03
N ARG A 56 6.02 11.17 -6.83
CA ARG A 56 6.55 10.75 -5.54
C ARG A 56 7.65 11.71 -5.10
N ASN A 57 7.89 11.76 -3.80
CA ASN A 57 9.07 12.44 -3.28
C ASN A 57 10.29 11.51 -3.43
N PRO A 58 11.25 11.84 -4.31
CA PRO A 58 12.40 10.97 -4.55
C PRO A 58 13.29 10.78 -3.33
N PHE A 59 13.31 11.71 -2.39
CA PHE A 59 14.11 11.58 -1.15
C PHE A 59 13.48 10.64 -0.11
N ILE A 60 12.25 10.24 -0.31
CA ILE A 60 11.62 9.16 0.47
C ILE A 60 11.89 7.82 -0.18
N ASP A 61 11.84 7.75 -1.53
CA ASP A 61 12.08 6.52 -2.28
C ASP A 61 13.58 6.16 -2.34
N TYR A 62 14.43 7.17 -2.40
CA TYR A 62 15.88 7.06 -2.54
C TYR A 62 16.58 8.04 -1.57
N PRO A 63 16.63 7.72 -0.26
CA PRO A 63 17.24 8.62 0.74
C PRO A 63 18.70 8.96 0.44
N GLU A 64 19.44 8.06 -0.22
CA GLU A 64 20.82 8.25 -0.65
C GLU A 64 21.02 9.43 -1.61
N LEU A 65 19.96 9.88 -2.28
CA LEU A 65 20.01 11.09 -3.11
C LEU A 65 20.47 12.32 -2.32
N VAL A 66 20.25 12.36 -1.01
CA VAL A 66 20.71 13.46 -0.17
C VAL A 66 22.24 13.54 -0.18
N ASP A 67 22.92 12.40 -0.03
CA ASP A 67 24.38 12.34 -0.06
C ASP A 67 24.95 12.55 -1.46
N LEU A 68 24.26 12.05 -2.50
CA LEU A 68 24.64 12.23 -3.89
C LEU A 68 24.46 13.67 -4.41
N ILE A 69 23.52 14.43 -3.84
CA ILE A 69 23.23 15.80 -4.28
C ILE A 69 23.89 16.82 -3.36
N PHE A 70 23.87 16.60 -2.05
CA PHE A 70 24.22 17.60 -1.04
C PHE A 70 25.37 17.16 -0.12
N GLY A 71 25.71 15.87 -0.08
CA GLY A 71 26.74 15.29 0.77
C GLY A 71 28.10 15.19 0.11
N ASP A 72 28.83 14.17 0.43
CA ASP A 72 30.21 13.91 -0.01
C ASP A 72 30.32 12.94 -1.21
N ARG A 73 29.18 12.46 -1.72
CA ARG A 73 29.10 11.52 -2.86
C ARG A 73 28.63 12.19 -4.16
N THR A 74 28.84 13.48 -4.32
CA THR A 74 28.34 14.27 -5.47
C THR A 74 28.96 13.89 -6.81
N ASP A 75 30.10 13.17 -6.81
CA ASP A 75 30.78 12.68 -8.03
C ASP A 75 30.26 11.28 -8.44
N GLU A 76 29.42 10.64 -7.65
CA GLU A 76 28.85 9.34 -7.96
C GLU A 76 27.56 9.49 -8.79
N PRO A 77 27.38 8.67 -9.86
CA PRO A 77 26.14 8.70 -10.62
C PRO A 77 24.98 8.08 -9.82
N PHE A 78 23.83 8.71 -9.88
CA PHE A 78 22.60 8.09 -9.38
C PHE A 78 22.09 7.08 -10.40
N ASN A 79 21.85 5.86 -9.94
CA ASN A 79 21.27 4.80 -10.74
C ASN A 79 19.97 4.31 -10.10
N PRO A 80 18.81 4.80 -10.53
CA PRO A 80 17.52 4.43 -9.94
C PRO A 80 17.18 2.94 -10.12
N ASP A 81 17.71 2.31 -11.17
CA ASP A 81 17.51 0.87 -11.42
C ASP A 81 18.51 0.00 -10.67
N GLY A 82 19.57 0.61 -10.13
CA GLY A 82 20.62 -0.02 -9.36
C GLY A 82 20.60 0.33 -7.89
N SER A 83 19.43 0.77 -7.35
CA SER A 83 19.31 0.98 -5.91
C SER A 83 19.69 -0.31 -5.21
N GLU A 84 20.70 -0.25 -4.35
CA GLU A 84 21.15 -1.38 -3.54
C GLU A 84 20.10 -1.78 -2.49
N HIS A 85 19.03 -0.98 -2.36
CA HIS A 85 17.98 -1.19 -1.37
C HIS A 85 16.79 -1.97 -1.94
N PRO A 86 16.43 -3.07 -1.30
CA PRO A 86 15.23 -3.81 -1.67
C PRO A 86 13.95 -3.01 -1.34
N TYR A 87 12.97 -3.06 -2.24
CA TYR A 87 11.68 -2.41 -2.05
C TYR A 87 10.55 -3.14 -2.78
N LEU A 88 9.31 -2.93 -2.32
CA LEU A 88 8.11 -3.39 -3.01
C LEU A 88 7.60 -2.32 -3.97
N ILE A 89 7.24 -2.77 -5.18
CA ILE A 89 6.57 -1.98 -6.21
C ILE A 89 5.05 -2.12 -6.06
N SER A 90 4.59 -3.34 -5.76
CA SER A 90 3.17 -3.68 -5.59
C SER A 90 3.01 -4.75 -4.52
N PRO A 91 1.94 -4.67 -3.70
CA PRO A 91 1.00 -3.54 -3.58
C PRO A 91 1.61 -2.36 -2.82
N LEU A 92 1.05 -1.16 -3.01
CA LEU A 92 1.47 0.02 -2.27
C LEU A 92 0.96 -0.03 -0.82
N SER A 93 1.79 0.35 0.13
CA SER A 93 1.41 0.43 1.55
C SER A 93 0.25 1.41 1.75
N GLY A 94 -0.70 1.05 2.62
CA GLY A 94 -1.91 1.83 2.88
C GLY A 94 -2.99 1.74 1.79
N SER A 95 -2.77 0.99 0.71
CA SER A 95 -3.79 0.78 -0.33
C SER A 95 -4.94 -0.10 0.14
N THR A 96 -6.09 0.02 -0.52
CA THR A 96 -7.26 -0.84 -0.31
C THR A 96 -7.52 -1.66 -1.56
N ILE A 97 -7.67 -2.97 -1.40
CA ILE A 97 -7.93 -3.92 -2.49
C ILE A 97 -9.29 -4.57 -2.24
N ASN A 98 -10.21 -4.37 -3.18
CA ASN A 98 -11.51 -5.00 -3.14
C ASN A 98 -11.42 -6.41 -3.75
N ILE A 99 -11.72 -7.43 -2.95
CA ILE A 99 -11.73 -8.84 -3.38
C ILE A 99 -13.00 -9.14 -4.17
N GLY A 100 -14.12 -8.49 -3.81
CA GLY A 100 -15.35 -8.63 -4.55
C GLY A 100 -16.60 -8.67 -3.69
N THR A 101 -17.74 -8.84 -4.37
CA THR A 101 -19.05 -9.03 -3.73
C THR A 101 -19.52 -10.44 -4.02
N THR A 102 -20.04 -11.13 -3.00
CA THR A 102 -20.57 -12.50 -3.14
C THR A 102 -21.79 -12.71 -2.24
N LEU A 103 -22.50 -13.79 -2.45
CA LEU A 103 -23.50 -14.23 -1.49
C LEU A 103 -22.81 -14.76 -0.23
N PHE A 104 -23.42 -14.58 0.94
CA PHE A 104 -22.89 -15.20 2.16
C PHE A 104 -22.81 -16.73 2.00
N ASN A 105 -21.81 -17.34 2.63
CA ASN A 105 -21.43 -18.75 2.45
C ASN A 105 -21.00 -19.15 1.02
N HIS A 106 -20.73 -18.16 0.15
CA HIS A 106 -20.13 -18.38 -1.16
C HIS A 106 -18.81 -17.63 -1.25
N SER A 107 -17.84 -18.20 -1.93
CA SER A 107 -16.53 -17.56 -2.09
C SER A 107 -16.45 -16.70 -3.34
N VAL A 108 -15.62 -15.65 -3.24
CA VAL A 108 -15.13 -14.87 -4.37
C VAL A 108 -13.62 -14.69 -4.22
N SER A 109 -12.90 -14.68 -5.32
CA SER A 109 -11.44 -14.55 -5.31
C SER A 109 -10.99 -13.43 -6.24
N ASN A 110 -9.89 -12.81 -5.89
CA ASN A 110 -9.18 -11.82 -6.72
C ASN A 110 -7.68 -12.04 -6.58
N ASN A 111 -6.92 -11.64 -7.61
CA ASN A 111 -5.48 -11.76 -7.61
C ASN A 111 -4.83 -10.43 -7.21
N ILE A 112 -3.81 -10.53 -6.39
CA ILE A 112 -2.96 -9.42 -5.96
C ILE A 112 -1.56 -9.65 -6.51
N LEU A 113 -1.00 -8.66 -7.22
CA LEU A 113 0.37 -8.70 -7.68
C LEU A 113 1.30 -8.34 -6.52
N ILE A 114 2.22 -9.25 -6.18
CA ILE A 114 3.35 -8.99 -5.29
C ILE A 114 4.58 -8.83 -6.18
N GLN A 115 5.13 -7.63 -6.21
CA GLN A 115 6.29 -7.31 -7.04
C GLN A 115 7.24 -6.38 -6.28
N GLY A 116 8.52 -6.65 -6.39
CA GLY A 116 9.58 -5.87 -5.79
C GLY A 116 10.80 -5.76 -6.67
N LYS A 117 11.83 -5.12 -6.17
CA LYS A 117 13.17 -5.04 -6.76
C LYS A 117 14.22 -5.31 -5.69
N ASN A 118 15.31 -5.94 -6.10
CA ASN A 118 16.47 -6.25 -5.26
C ASN A 118 16.11 -7.06 -4.00
N ILE A 119 15.01 -7.83 -4.05
CA ILE A 119 14.61 -8.72 -2.99
C ILE A 119 15.51 -9.97 -3.05
N GLU A 120 16.22 -10.26 -1.96
CA GLU A 120 17.15 -11.40 -1.85
C GLU A 120 16.59 -12.53 -0.99
N ASN A 121 15.68 -12.20 -0.07
CA ASN A 121 15.06 -13.13 0.85
C ASN A 121 13.54 -13.23 0.61
N ASP A 122 13.00 -14.41 0.93
CA ASP A 122 11.55 -14.64 0.83
C ASP A 122 10.77 -13.68 1.73
N LEU A 123 9.60 -13.26 1.26
CA LEU A 123 8.68 -12.45 2.04
C LEU A 123 7.53 -13.29 2.59
N THR A 124 7.09 -12.91 3.78
CA THR A 124 5.96 -13.53 4.48
C THR A 124 4.73 -12.66 4.36
N LEU A 125 3.59 -13.30 4.03
CA LEU A 125 2.28 -12.69 3.94
C LEU A 125 1.44 -13.14 5.13
N THR A 126 0.89 -12.20 5.91
CA THR A 126 0.03 -12.49 7.04
C THR A 126 -1.27 -11.73 6.97
N LEU A 127 -2.36 -12.37 7.38
CA LEU A 127 -3.68 -11.74 7.51
C LEU A 127 -3.96 -11.43 8.98
N SER A 128 -4.50 -10.25 9.24
CA SER A 128 -4.89 -9.80 10.57
C SER A 128 -6.15 -8.93 10.52
N GLY A 129 -6.71 -8.63 11.70
CA GLY A 129 -7.96 -7.88 11.82
C GLY A 129 -9.13 -8.77 12.20
N THR A 130 -10.27 -8.15 12.53
CA THR A 130 -11.47 -8.82 13.05
C THR A 130 -12.00 -9.89 12.09
N ASP A 131 -11.99 -9.58 10.78
CA ASP A 131 -12.57 -10.45 9.75
C ASP A 131 -11.49 -11.26 9.01
N ALA A 132 -10.25 -11.32 9.52
CA ALA A 132 -9.13 -11.99 8.85
C ALA A 132 -9.41 -13.46 8.51
N THR A 133 -10.19 -14.13 9.34
CA THR A 133 -10.57 -15.55 9.15
C THR A 133 -11.50 -15.79 7.96
N LEU A 134 -12.13 -14.73 7.43
CA LEU A 134 -12.96 -14.80 6.24
C LEU A 134 -12.16 -14.69 4.94
N PHE A 135 -10.87 -14.38 5.05
CA PHE A 135 -9.94 -14.26 3.92
C PHE A 135 -8.89 -15.36 3.99
N SER A 136 -8.47 -15.84 2.85
CA SER A 136 -7.37 -16.80 2.72
C SER A 136 -6.48 -16.45 1.53
N LEU A 137 -5.21 -16.83 1.63
CA LEU A 137 -4.19 -16.61 0.61
C LEU A 137 -3.82 -17.94 -0.03
N SER A 138 -3.53 -17.94 -1.33
CA SER A 138 -3.01 -19.13 -2.02
C SER A 138 -1.62 -19.54 -1.50
N GLU A 139 -0.83 -18.57 -1.05
CA GLU A 139 0.50 -18.75 -0.50
C GLU A 139 0.73 -17.73 0.62
N THR A 140 1.48 -18.11 1.65
CA THR A 140 1.85 -17.24 2.78
C THR A 140 3.33 -16.88 2.79
N ILE A 141 4.12 -17.51 1.94
CA ILE A 141 5.54 -17.21 1.70
C ILE A 141 5.72 -17.10 0.20
N VAL A 142 6.38 -16.06 -0.24
CA VAL A 142 6.69 -15.80 -1.66
C VAL A 142 8.19 -15.70 -1.82
N SER A 143 8.75 -16.46 -2.76
CA SER A 143 10.20 -16.50 -2.98
C SER A 143 10.73 -15.16 -3.53
N ALA A 144 11.96 -14.84 -3.21
CA ALA A 144 12.65 -13.65 -3.72
C ALA A 144 12.61 -13.54 -5.25
N SER A 145 12.82 -14.67 -5.95
CA SER A 145 12.76 -14.71 -7.42
C SER A 145 11.37 -14.36 -7.95
N ASP A 146 10.33 -14.96 -7.37
CA ASP A 146 8.94 -14.71 -7.77
C ASP A 146 8.54 -13.24 -7.55
N ILE A 147 9.03 -12.63 -6.45
CA ILE A 147 8.75 -11.23 -6.14
C ILE A 147 9.42 -10.29 -7.14
N ASN A 148 10.66 -10.54 -7.50
CA ASN A 148 11.40 -9.73 -8.47
C ASN A 148 10.81 -9.84 -9.89
N ASP A 149 10.24 -11.00 -10.24
CA ASP A 149 9.56 -11.24 -11.51
C ASP A 149 8.08 -10.79 -11.51
N GLY A 150 7.50 -10.66 -10.33
CA GLY A 150 6.09 -10.32 -10.12
C GLY A 150 5.18 -11.55 -10.01
N LYS A 151 4.75 -11.86 -8.79
CA LYS A 151 3.90 -13.02 -8.45
C LYS A 151 2.46 -12.61 -8.20
N GLN A 152 1.53 -13.32 -8.83
CA GLN A 152 0.11 -13.21 -8.53
C GLN A 152 -0.25 -14.13 -7.35
N ILE A 153 -0.79 -13.55 -6.29
CA ILE A 153 -1.33 -14.26 -5.12
C ILE A 153 -2.84 -14.18 -5.16
N THR A 154 -3.50 -15.32 -5.14
CA THR A 154 -4.96 -15.38 -5.08
C THR A 154 -5.41 -15.17 -3.66
N VAL A 155 -6.26 -14.17 -3.44
CA VAL A 155 -6.98 -13.94 -2.19
C VAL A 155 -8.41 -14.41 -2.37
N THR A 156 -8.86 -15.30 -1.49
CA THR A 156 -10.23 -15.79 -1.47
C THR A 156 -10.95 -15.23 -0.25
N TYR A 157 -12.14 -14.67 -0.48
CA TYR A 157 -13.05 -14.18 0.54
C TYR A 157 -14.26 -15.11 0.63
N LEU A 158 -14.52 -15.66 1.83
CA LEU A 158 -15.65 -16.54 2.15
C LEU A 158 -16.39 -16.00 3.36
N PRO A 159 -17.40 -15.15 3.19
CA PRO A 159 -18.16 -14.55 4.29
C PRO A 159 -19.14 -15.54 4.93
N THR A 160 -19.32 -15.43 6.24
CA THR A 160 -20.30 -16.18 7.03
C THR A 160 -21.55 -15.39 7.39
N GLU A 161 -21.52 -14.05 7.18
CA GLU A 161 -22.61 -13.14 7.45
C GLU A 161 -22.70 -12.07 6.37
N VAL A 162 -23.87 -11.47 6.19
CA VAL A 162 -24.10 -10.35 5.28
C VAL A 162 -23.45 -9.09 5.81
N GLY A 163 -22.74 -8.35 4.98
CA GLY A 163 -22.12 -7.10 5.36
C GLY A 163 -20.83 -6.81 4.62
N LEU A 164 -20.16 -5.75 5.04
CA LEU A 164 -18.82 -5.39 4.59
C LEU A 164 -17.80 -5.92 5.59
N ASN A 165 -16.83 -6.66 5.11
CA ASN A 165 -15.74 -7.24 5.90
C ASN A 165 -14.39 -6.71 5.45
N ASN A 166 -13.47 -6.57 6.41
CA ASN A 166 -12.14 -6.04 6.17
C ASN A 166 -11.08 -6.87 6.88
N ALA A 167 -9.95 -7.06 6.21
CA ALA A 167 -8.74 -7.64 6.79
C ALA A 167 -7.53 -6.81 6.40
N THR A 168 -6.45 -6.93 7.15
CA THR A 168 -5.15 -6.33 6.81
C THR A 168 -4.23 -7.44 6.32
N LEU A 169 -3.74 -7.30 5.09
CA LEU A 169 -2.64 -8.09 4.58
C LEU A 169 -1.34 -7.36 4.92
N THR A 170 -0.46 -8.02 5.66
CA THR A 170 0.88 -7.53 5.98
C THR A 170 1.91 -8.34 5.21
N ILE A 171 2.78 -7.67 4.48
CA ILE A 171 3.92 -8.23 3.74
C ILE A 171 5.18 -7.81 4.48
N SER A 172 5.97 -8.77 4.92
CA SER A 172 7.17 -8.52 5.73
C SER A 172 8.32 -9.45 5.35
N GLY A 173 9.54 -9.02 5.61
CA GLY A 173 10.76 -9.81 5.39
C GLY A 173 12.00 -9.02 5.78
N LYS A 174 13.15 -9.68 5.74
CA LYS A 174 14.41 -9.08 6.18
C LYS A 174 14.87 -7.93 5.29
N ASP A 175 14.50 -7.98 4.02
CA ASP A 175 14.93 -7.01 3.02
C ASP A 175 14.10 -5.72 3.08
N LEU A 176 12.95 -5.75 3.71
CA LEU A 176 12.09 -4.59 3.83
C LEU A 176 12.39 -3.86 5.12
N ALA A 177 12.75 -2.59 5.02
CA ALA A 177 12.94 -1.72 6.19
C ALA A 177 11.67 -1.62 7.04
N TYR A 178 10.51 -1.69 6.38
CA TYR A 178 9.18 -1.67 7.00
C TYR A 178 8.27 -2.68 6.30
N SER A 179 7.33 -3.24 7.07
CA SER A 179 6.30 -4.10 6.50
C SER A 179 5.30 -3.26 5.68
N THR A 180 4.88 -3.80 4.55
CA THR A 180 3.82 -3.21 3.74
C THR A 180 2.46 -3.70 4.24
N GLN A 181 1.53 -2.79 4.51
CA GLN A 181 0.19 -3.10 4.97
C GLN A 181 -0.86 -2.67 3.93
N VAL A 182 -1.77 -3.57 3.63
CA VAL A 182 -2.84 -3.38 2.64
C VAL A 182 -4.17 -3.79 3.25
N THR A 183 -5.19 -2.96 3.07
CA THR A 183 -6.55 -3.31 3.49
C THR A 183 -7.23 -4.14 2.41
N LEU A 184 -7.67 -5.35 2.77
CA LEU A 184 -8.53 -6.19 1.94
C LEU A 184 -9.97 -5.90 2.30
N THR A 185 -10.85 -5.77 1.30
CA THR A 185 -12.29 -5.58 1.52
C THR A 185 -13.08 -6.61 0.73
N GLY A 186 -14.15 -7.12 1.33
CA GLY A 186 -15.11 -7.99 0.69
C GLY A 186 -16.53 -7.63 1.12
N LYS A 187 -17.50 -7.72 0.23
CA LYS A 187 -18.90 -7.47 0.55
C LYS A 187 -19.70 -8.76 0.41
N ALA A 188 -20.41 -9.13 1.48
CA ALA A 188 -21.37 -10.22 1.45
C ALA A 188 -22.80 -9.66 1.31
N ILE A 189 -23.57 -10.24 0.43
CA ILE A 189 -24.98 -9.93 0.25
C ILE A 189 -25.84 -11.18 0.50
N ASP A 190 -27.05 -10.96 0.88
CA ASP A 190 -28.05 -12.03 0.96
C ASP A 190 -28.62 -12.33 -0.44
N GLY A 191 -28.95 -13.58 -0.68
CA GLY A 191 -29.68 -13.99 -1.87
C GLY A 191 -31.17 -13.76 -1.68
N PHE A 192 -31.89 -13.43 -2.73
CA PHE A 192 -33.33 -13.52 -2.69
C PHE A 192 -33.76 -14.97 -3.02
N ALA A 193 -34.79 -15.46 -2.32
CA ALA A 193 -35.38 -16.75 -2.58
C ALA A 193 -36.85 -16.57 -3.00
N ALA A 194 -37.30 -17.43 -3.90
CA ALA A 194 -38.73 -17.52 -4.17
C ALA A 194 -39.46 -18.02 -2.91
N LEU A 195 -40.52 -17.33 -2.53
CA LEU A 195 -41.40 -17.73 -1.48
C LEU A 195 -42.61 -18.48 -2.08
N ASP A 196 -43.35 -19.15 -1.23
CA ASP A 196 -44.58 -19.81 -1.66
C ASP A 196 -45.55 -18.78 -2.28
N PRO A 197 -46.12 -19.10 -3.44
CA PRO A 197 -47.03 -18.20 -4.11
C PRO A 197 -48.32 -18.03 -3.28
N ILE A 198 -48.86 -16.82 -3.30
CA ILE A 198 -50.12 -16.49 -2.64
C ILE A 198 -51.21 -16.14 -3.69
N ASN A 199 -52.44 -16.01 -3.23
CA ASN A 199 -53.62 -15.69 -4.08
C ASN A 199 -53.75 -16.65 -5.28
N ILE A 200 -53.55 -17.93 -5.02
CA ILE A 200 -53.60 -18.97 -6.06
C ILE A 200 -55.08 -19.17 -6.48
N THR A 201 -55.32 -19.02 -7.76
CA THR A 201 -56.61 -19.31 -8.39
C THR A 201 -56.39 -20.35 -9.53
N SER A 202 -57.45 -20.75 -10.22
CA SER A 202 -57.34 -21.64 -11.37
C SER A 202 -56.52 -21.05 -12.54
N ASN A 203 -56.35 -19.70 -12.58
CA ASN A 203 -55.77 -19.01 -13.70
C ASN A 203 -54.64 -18.02 -13.36
N SER A 204 -54.38 -17.80 -12.06
CA SER A 204 -53.37 -16.81 -11.61
C SER A 204 -52.79 -17.14 -10.23
N PHE A 205 -51.63 -16.59 -9.95
CA PHE A 205 -51.06 -16.57 -8.61
C PHE A 205 -50.18 -15.31 -8.48
N THR A 206 -49.90 -14.92 -7.24
CA THR A 206 -48.96 -13.85 -6.93
C THR A 206 -47.63 -14.47 -6.53
N ALA A 207 -46.57 -14.25 -7.35
CA ALA A 207 -45.22 -14.65 -6.97
C ALA A 207 -44.66 -13.73 -5.88
N GLN A 208 -43.98 -14.31 -4.90
CA GLN A 208 -43.33 -13.61 -3.82
C GLN A 208 -41.87 -13.98 -3.73
N TRP A 209 -41.06 -13.03 -3.26
CA TRP A 209 -39.63 -13.18 -3.11
C TRP A 209 -39.21 -12.66 -1.73
N SER A 210 -38.21 -13.28 -1.14
CA SER A 210 -37.59 -12.73 0.08
C SER A 210 -36.88 -11.40 -0.25
N ALA A 211 -36.77 -10.50 0.71
CA ALA A 211 -35.92 -9.32 0.57
C ALA A 211 -34.46 -9.77 0.49
N ALA A 212 -33.69 -9.17 -0.44
CA ALA A 212 -32.24 -9.34 -0.49
C ALA A 212 -31.58 -8.21 0.30
N ASN A 213 -31.04 -8.50 1.48
CA ASN A 213 -30.33 -7.54 2.29
C ASN A 213 -28.93 -7.29 1.73
N GLY A 214 -28.54 -6.01 1.64
CA GLY A 214 -27.21 -5.63 1.16
C GLY A 214 -27.06 -5.57 -0.37
N ALA A 215 -28.06 -5.93 -1.15
CA ALA A 215 -28.10 -5.67 -2.59
C ALA A 215 -28.41 -4.18 -2.84
N THR A 216 -27.52 -3.46 -3.53
CA THR A 216 -27.69 -2.05 -3.96
C THR A 216 -27.29 -1.91 -5.40
#